data_0f242061ea974accd7a3fa982f87ef0b
#
_entry.id   0f242061ea974accd7a3fa982f87ef0b
#
_cell.length_a   1.000
_cell.length_b   1.000
_cell.length_c   1.000
_cell.angle_alpha   90.00
_cell.angle_beta   90.00
_cell.angle_gamma   90.00
#
_symmetry.space_group_name_H-M   'P 1'
#
loop_
_entity.id
_entity.type
_entity.pdbx_description
1 polymer ?
#
loop_
_entity_poly.entity_id
_entity_poly.type
_entity_poly.pdbx_seq_one_letter_code
_entity_poly.pdbx_strand_id
1 'polypeptide(L)'
;MQRNRPPSKQSASLLFVLARDPGAWRHGYELTIETGLKAGTLYPLLARLADRGWLEAQWEATAPQGRPPRHLYRLSTTGLKETRALAAAQKVTILSRRARLRPQREGA
;
A
#
# COMPACT_ATOMS: atom_id res chain seq x y z
N MET A 1 20.10 -12.43 -6.23
CA MET A 1 19.93 -11.71 -4.96
C MET A 1 18.98 -10.55 -5.13
N GLN A 2 17.99 -10.51 -4.31
CA GLN A 2 17.01 -9.44 -4.40
C GLN A 2 17.46 -8.23 -3.64
N ARG A 3 17.34 -7.10 -4.28
CA ARG A 3 17.60 -5.85 -3.58
C ARG A 3 16.35 -5.35 -2.93
N ASN A 4 16.51 -4.71 -1.79
CA ASN A 4 15.41 -4.06 -1.10
C ASN A 4 15.18 -2.70 -1.74
N ARG A 5 14.44 -2.71 -2.84
CA ARG A 5 14.07 -1.46 -3.48
C ARG A 5 12.90 -0.85 -2.74
N PRO A 6 12.88 0.50 -2.61
CA PRO A 6 11.68 1.14 -2.11
C PRO A 6 10.51 0.85 -3.06
N PRO A 7 9.31 0.74 -2.54
CA PRO A 7 8.13 0.56 -3.38
C PRO A 7 7.95 1.74 -4.34
N SER A 8 7.41 1.46 -5.51
CA SER A 8 7.03 2.52 -6.44
C SER A 8 5.91 3.35 -5.84
N LYS A 9 5.62 4.51 -6.46
CA LYS A 9 4.51 5.34 -6.04
C LYS A 9 3.19 4.57 -6.01
N GLN A 10 2.98 3.74 -7.02
CA GLN A 10 1.75 2.95 -7.12
C GLN A 10 1.69 1.90 -6.01
N SER A 11 2.80 1.22 -5.76
CA SER A 11 2.86 0.26 -4.66
C SER A 11 2.66 0.94 -3.31
N ALA A 12 3.28 2.12 -3.12
CA ALA A 12 3.12 2.87 -1.88
C ALA A 12 1.66 3.27 -1.66
N SER A 13 0.99 3.73 -2.71
CA SER A 13 -0.42 4.09 -2.63
C SER A 13 -1.27 2.91 -2.17
N LEU A 14 -1.02 1.74 -2.74
CA LEU A 14 -1.73 0.52 -2.37
C LEU A 14 -1.46 0.15 -0.90
N LEU A 15 -0.20 0.20 -0.49
CA LEU A 15 0.17 -0.13 0.88
C LEU A 15 -0.48 0.83 1.88
N PHE A 16 -0.53 2.11 1.57
CA PHE A 16 -1.15 3.09 2.46
C PHE A 16 -2.66 2.88 2.59
N VAL A 17 -3.32 2.50 1.51
CA VAL A 17 -4.75 2.18 1.55
C VAL A 17 -4.98 0.97 2.46
N LEU A 18 -4.18 -0.08 2.29
CA LEU A 18 -4.30 -1.27 3.13
C LEU A 18 -3.98 -0.98 4.60
N ALA A 19 -3.09 -0.05 4.86
CA ALA A 19 -2.69 0.29 6.22
C ALA A 19 -3.74 1.07 7.00
N ARG A 20 -4.74 1.62 6.32
CA ARG A 20 -5.83 2.34 7.00
C ARG A 20 -6.62 1.43 7.93
N ASP A 21 -6.75 0.16 7.54
CA ASP A 21 -7.40 -0.85 8.36
C ASP A 21 -6.66 -2.16 8.14
N PRO A 22 -5.49 -2.32 8.78
CA PRO A 22 -4.56 -3.38 8.43
C PRO A 22 -5.09 -4.79 8.70
N GLY A 23 -6.05 -4.93 9.58
CA GLY A 23 -6.63 -6.24 9.86
C GLY A 23 -7.71 -6.65 8.87
N ALA A 24 -8.22 -5.73 8.08
CA ALA A 24 -9.34 -6.01 7.19
C ALA A 24 -8.88 -6.72 5.92
N TRP A 25 -9.61 -7.76 5.56
CA TRP A 25 -9.41 -8.42 4.27
C TRP A 25 -10.10 -7.63 3.19
N ARG A 26 -9.36 -7.32 2.13
CA ARG A 26 -9.82 -6.45 1.06
C ARG A 26 -9.73 -7.18 -0.27
N HIS A 27 -10.74 -7.05 -1.12
CA HIS A 27 -10.67 -7.62 -2.46
C HIS A 27 -10.20 -6.58 -3.48
N GLY A 28 -9.68 -7.09 -4.62
CA GLY A 28 -9.03 -6.22 -5.59
C GLY A 28 -9.91 -5.11 -6.13
N TYR A 29 -11.19 -5.38 -6.37
CA TYR A 29 -12.08 -4.37 -6.93
C TYR A 29 -12.19 -3.14 -6.03
N GLU A 30 -12.39 -3.33 -4.71
CA GLU A 30 -12.41 -2.17 -3.81
C GLU A 30 -11.08 -1.45 -3.78
N LEU A 31 -9.98 -2.17 -3.93
CA LEU A 31 -8.66 -1.53 -3.96
C LEU A 31 -8.46 -0.72 -5.23
N THR A 32 -9.03 -1.13 -6.38
CA THR A 32 -8.98 -0.31 -7.58
C THR A 32 -9.70 1.01 -7.36
N ILE A 33 -10.82 0.97 -6.66
CA ILE A 33 -11.60 2.18 -6.39
C ILE A 33 -10.83 3.10 -5.45
N GLU A 34 -10.29 2.58 -4.37
CA GLU A 34 -9.63 3.40 -3.36
C GLU A 34 -8.28 3.94 -3.80
N THR A 35 -7.53 3.18 -4.61
CA THR A 35 -6.23 3.62 -5.10
C THR A 35 -6.33 4.42 -6.39
N GLY A 36 -7.42 4.23 -7.13
CA GLY A 36 -7.53 4.78 -8.48
C GLY A 36 -6.72 4.02 -9.52
N LEU A 37 -6.09 2.91 -9.13
CA LEU A 37 -5.31 2.10 -10.07
C LEU A 37 -6.21 1.19 -10.87
N LYS A 38 -5.86 1.01 -12.14
CA LYS A 38 -6.57 0.07 -12.99
C LYS A 38 -6.20 -1.35 -12.62
N ALA A 39 -7.10 -2.29 -12.91
CA ALA A 39 -6.88 -3.70 -12.61
C ALA A 39 -5.57 -4.23 -13.19
N GLY A 40 -5.25 -3.84 -14.42
CA GLY A 40 -4.01 -4.28 -15.07
C GLY A 40 -2.75 -3.81 -14.38
N THR A 41 -2.85 -2.77 -13.56
CA THR A 41 -1.74 -2.29 -12.73
C THR A 41 -1.81 -2.89 -11.34
N LEU A 42 -3.00 -2.92 -10.77
CA LEU A 42 -3.20 -3.34 -9.39
C LEU A 42 -2.86 -4.80 -9.14
N TYR A 43 -3.39 -5.71 -9.96
CA TYR A 43 -3.23 -7.14 -9.68
C TYR A 43 -1.76 -7.60 -9.76
N PRO A 44 -0.96 -7.13 -10.72
CA PRO A 44 0.48 -7.45 -10.69
C PRO A 44 1.19 -6.90 -9.44
N LEU A 45 0.77 -5.74 -8.95
CA LEU A 45 1.34 -5.20 -7.71
C LEU A 45 0.98 -6.07 -6.51
N LEU A 46 -0.27 -6.50 -6.42
CA LEU A 46 -0.71 -7.39 -5.34
C LEU A 46 0.11 -8.69 -5.35
N ALA A 47 0.30 -9.26 -6.53
CA ALA A 47 1.07 -10.49 -6.65
C ALA A 47 2.52 -10.30 -6.18
N ARG A 48 3.16 -9.22 -6.61
CA ARG A 48 4.54 -8.96 -6.21
C ARG A 48 4.69 -8.70 -4.72
N LEU A 49 3.77 -7.96 -4.15
CA LEU A 49 3.82 -7.67 -2.71
C LEU A 49 3.55 -8.93 -1.89
N ALA A 50 2.66 -9.79 -2.36
CA ALA A 50 2.42 -11.08 -1.71
C ALA A 50 3.65 -11.97 -1.80
N ASP A 51 4.30 -12.04 -2.97
CA ASP A 51 5.52 -12.81 -3.15
C ASP A 51 6.65 -12.30 -2.26
N ARG A 52 6.68 -10.99 -2.04
CA ARG A 52 7.67 -10.35 -1.20
C ARG A 52 7.40 -10.58 0.29
N GLY A 53 6.25 -11.12 0.62
CA GLY A 53 5.89 -11.38 2.01
C GLY A 53 5.26 -10.20 2.73
N TRP A 54 4.90 -9.15 1.99
CA TRP A 54 4.29 -7.95 2.59
C TRP A 54 2.77 -8.04 2.65
N LEU A 55 2.18 -8.95 1.89
CA LEU A 55 0.73 -9.19 1.93
C LEU A 55 0.45 -10.63 2.27
N GLU A 56 -0.66 -10.83 2.97
CA GLU A 56 -1.31 -12.12 3.10
C GLU A 56 -2.44 -12.18 2.09
N ALA A 57 -2.68 -13.37 1.56
CA ALA A 57 -3.73 -13.57 0.57
C ALA A 57 -4.50 -14.84 0.91
N GLN A 58 -5.81 -14.79 0.70
CA GLN A 58 -6.65 -15.97 0.87
C GLN A 58 -7.88 -15.81 -0.01
N TRP A 59 -8.55 -16.92 -0.25
CA TRP A 59 -9.84 -16.93 -0.94
C TRP A 59 -10.95 -16.71 0.07
N GLU A 60 -12.04 -16.07 -0.37
CA GLU A 60 -13.24 -15.98 0.45
C GLU A 60 -13.66 -17.38 0.87
N ALA A 61 -14.01 -17.54 2.15
CA ALA A 61 -14.49 -18.82 2.65
C ALA A 61 -15.87 -19.15 2.09
N THR A 62 -16.72 -18.14 1.94
CA THR A 62 -18.07 -18.30 1.42
C THR A 62 -18.36 -17.15 0.47
N ALA A 63 -18.76 -17.48 -0.74
CA ALA A 63 -19.14 -16.48 -1.73
C ALA A 63 -20.66 -16.47 -1.90
N PRO A 64 -21.26 -15.32 -2.22
CA PRO A 64 -22.67 -15.29 -2.56
C PRO A 64 -22.96 -16.20 -3.75
N GLN A 65 -24.16 -16.74 -3.77
CA GLN A 65 -24.59 -17.61 -4.86
C GLN A 65 -24.51 -16.84 -6.17
N GLY A 66 -23.99 -17.50 -7.21
CA GLY A 66 -23.86 -16.90 -8.53
C GLY A 66 -22.62 -16.05 -8.72
N ARG A 67 -21.77 -15.95 -7.72
CA ARG A 67 -20.52 -15.23 -7.82
C ARG A 67 -19.36 -16.12 -7.35
N PRO A 68 -18.26 -16.21 -8.12
CA PRO A 68 -17.11 -16.99 -7.66
C PRO A 68 -16.46 -16.35 -6.42
N PRO A 69 -15.77 -17.16 -5.62
CA PRO A 69 -15.02 -16.62 -4.48
C PRO A 69 -14.01 -15.59 -4.94
N ARG A 70 -13.81 -14.57 -4.11
CA ARG A 70 -12.83 -13.51 -4.39
C ARG A 70 -11.55 -13.78 -3.64
N HIS A 71 -10.45 -13.35 -4.25
CA HIS A 71 -9.16 -13.34 -3.58
C HIS A 71 -9.09 -12.13 -2.67
N LEU A 72 -8.70 -12.34 -1.43
CA LEU A 72 -8.66 -11.28 -0.42
C LEU A 72 -7.22 -11.04 -0.01
N TYR A 73 -6.92 -9.80 0.34
CA TYR A 73 -5.57 -9.37 0.69
C TYR A 73 -5.58 -8.50 1.92
N ARG A 74 -4.53 -8.60 2.71
CA ARG A 74 -4.26 -7.66 3.80
C ARG A 74 -2.76 -7.61 4.03
N LEU A 75 -2.29 -6.61 4.76
CA LEU A 75 -0.88 -6.51 5.09
C LEU A 75 -0.49 -7.64 6.05
N SER A 76 0.66 -8.25 5.79
CA SER A 76 1.31 -9.12 6.76
C SER A 76 1.92 -8.25 7.87
N THR A 77 2.40 -8.89 8.93
CA THR A 77 3.13 -8.18 9.98
C THR A 77 4.31 -7.40 9.39
N THR A 78 5.06 -8.05 8.51
CA THR A 78 6.19 -7.42 7.82
C THR A 78 5.71 -6.26 6.95
N GLY A 79 4.65 -6.49 6.17
CA GLY A 79 4.11 -5.43 5.31
C GLY A 79 3.65 -4.22 6.08
N LEU A 80 3.00 -4.41 7.22
CA LEU A 80 2.57 -3.30 8.04
C LEU A 80 3.75 -2.52 8.61
N LYS A 81 4.77 -3.23 9.09
CA LYS A 81 5.98 -2.61 9.60
C LYS A 81 6.66 -1.78 8.53
N GLU A 82 6.83 -2.34 7.34
CA GLU A 82 7.49 -1.65 6.24
C GLU A 82 6.66 -0.47 5.74
N THR A 83 5.34 -0.60 5.73
CA THR A 83 4.46 0.50 5.33
C THR A 83 4.55 1.66 6.32
N ARG A 84 4.61 1.35 7.60
CA ARG A 84 4.77 2.40 8.63
C ARG A 84 6.11 3.10 8.51
N ALA A 85 7.17 2.36 8.21
CA ALA A 85 8.49 2.94 7.98
C ALA A 85 8.48 3.85 6.76
N LEU A 86 7.81 3.42 5.70
CA LEU A 86 7.69 4.20 4.48
C LEU A 86 6.92 5.50 4.73
N ALA A 87 5.83 5.43 5.49
CA ALA A 87 5.04 6.61 5.83
C ALA A 87 5.87 7.60 6.65
N ALA A 88 6.65 7.11 7.61
CA ALA A 88 7.52 7.95 8.42
C ALA A 88 8.59 8.63 7.56
N ALA A 89 9.19 7.89 6.64
CA ALA A 89 10.20 8.44 5.74
C ALA A 89 9.61 9.52 4.82
N GLN A 90 8.40 9.30 4.32
CA GLN A 90 7.72 10.30 3.50
C GLN A 90 7.42 11.56 4.29
N LYS A 91 6.97 11.41 5.53
CA LYS A 91 6.69 12.55 6.39
C LYS A 91 7.94 13.38 6.61
N VAL A 92 9.07 12.75 6.90
CA VAL A 92 10.34 13.44 7.09
C VAL A 92 10.73 14.19 5.82
N THR A 93 10.61 13.54 4.66
CA THR A 93 10.93 14.16 3.38
C THR A 93 10.06 15.38 3.12
N ILE A 94 8.78 15.29 3.37
CA ILE A 94 7.84 16.40 3.17
C ILE A 94 8.19 17.56 4.09
N LEU A 95 8.48 17.28 5.35
CA LEU A 95 8.83 18.33 6.31
C LEU A 95 10.14 19.00 5.93
N SER A 96 11.14 18.23 5.48
CA SER A 96 12.41 18.79 5.01
C SER A 96 12.21 19.68 3.80
N ARG A 97 11.36 19.25 2.87
CA ARG A 97 11.04 20.04 1.70
C ARG A 97 10.36 21.35 2.05
N ARG A 98 9.40 21.29 2.97
CA ARG A 98 8.71 22.49 3.44
C ARG A 98 9.68 23.46 4.09
N ALA A 99 10.59 22.95 4.90
CA ALA A 99 11.58 23.78 5.55
C ALA A 99 12.46 24.49 4.52
N ARG A 100 12.86 23.79 3.46
CA ARG A 100 13.70 24.38 2.42
C ARG A 100 12.98 25.38 1.56
N LEU A 101 11.69 25.20 1.35
CA LEU A 101 10.89 26.08 0.51
C LEU A 101 10.31 27.26 1.27
N ARG A 102 10.36 27.23 2.58
CA ARG A 102 9.83 28.31 3.38
C ARG A 102 10.67 29.57 3.16
N PRO A 103 10.05 30.69 2.83
CA PRO A 103 10.80 31.95 2.70
C PRO A 103 11.48 32.27 4.01
N GLN A 104 12.73 32.72 3.91
CA GLN A 104 13.42 33.17 5.09
C GLN A 104 12.82 34.48 5.54
N ARG A 105 12.52 34.55 6.80
CA ARG A 105 12.03 35.80 7.35
C ARG A 105 13.17 36.62 7.76
N GLU A 106 13.34 37.69 7.05
CA GLU A 106 14.41 38.62 7.33
C GLU A 106 14.21 39.26 8.67
N GLY A 107 15.16 39.13 9.51
CA GLY A 107 15.15 39.82 10.78
C GLY A 107 13.90 39.67 11.59
N ALA A 108 13.06 38.81 11.14
CA ALA A 108 11.78 38.65 11.87
C ALA A 108 12.03 37.81 13.06
#